data_540354d44f5e2be538aa863461858453
#
_entry.id   540354d44f5e2be538aa863461858453
#
_cell.length_a   1.000
_cell.length_b   1.000
_cell.length_c   1.000
_cell.angle_alpha   90.00
_cell.angle_beta   90.00
_cell.angle_gamma   90.00
#
_symmetry.space_group_name_H-M   'P 1'
#
loop_
_entity.id
_entity.type
_entity.pdbx_description
1 polymer ?
#
loop_
_entity_poly.entity_id
_entity_poly.type
_entity_poly.pdbx_seq_one_letter_code
_entity_poly.pdbx_strand_id
1 'polypeptide(L)'
;MNPRRTLQTSFAVITAVAAFALLSACSTVGALLGDDLRFTPMQLQHSLDRNFPKHYDKLGGLVSLTLMNPRLTIPQDGNRLRLDFDLGLGALGSDSSKSSGHFALTSALRFDPSTRGLHLQEPKIEQVEVAALGGAMNSSARALLNSWLAEYAREEPVYRLDNSLLDKLGSRRIGTTAIENGNVVVRLD
;
A
#
# COMPACT_ATOMS: atom_id res chain seq x y z
N MET A 1 -74.25 -13.75 -0.38
CA MET A 1 -73.09 -13.40 -1.23
C MET A 1 -72.19 -12.44 -0.47
N ASN A 2 -71.10 -12.92 0.10
CA ASN A 2 -70.19 -12.14 0.93
C ASN A 2 -68.88 -11.79 0.18
N PRO A 3 -68.55 -10.53 -0.01
CA PRO A 3 -67.24 -10.13 -0.49
C PRO A 3 -66.35 -9.70 0.69
N ARG A 4 -65.68 -10.63 1.31
CA ARG A 4 -64.66 -10.34 2.35
C ARG A 4 -63.56 -11.41 2.32
N ARG A 5 -62.74 -11.48 1.28
CA ARG A 5 -61.52 -12.30 1.26
C ARG A 5 -60.59 -11.89 0.12
N THR A 6 -60.09 -10.67 0.03
CA THR A 6 -59.00 -10.32 -0.89
C THR A 6 -58.15 -9.14 -0.43
N LEU A 7 -57.89 -8.97 0.86
CA LEU A 7 -57.07 -7.85 1.33
C LEU A 7 -55.98 -8.28 2.35
N GLN A 8 -55.53 -9.49 2.34
CA GLN A 8 -54.52 -9.95 3.31
C GLN A 8 -53.23 -10.53 2.74
N THR A 9 -53.02 -10.49 1.45
CA THR A 9 -51.81 -11.07 0.82
C THR A 9 -50.77 -10.05 0.33
N SER A 10 -51.06 -8.73 0.42
CA SER A 10 -50.17 -7.70 -0.09
C SER A 10 -49.20 -7.08 0.93
N PHE A 11 -49.30 -7.41 2.23
CA PHE A 11 -48.46 -6.84 3.27
C PHE A 11 -47.22 -7.68 3.65
N ALA A 12 -47.15 -8.93 3.19
CA ALA A 12 -46.04 -9.83 3.57
C ALA A 12 -44.79 -9.75 2.66
N VAL A 13 -44.89 -9.07 1.50
CA VAL A 13 -43.76 -9.03 0.53
C VAL A 13 -42.88 -7.80 0.69
N ILE A 14 -43.37 -6.74 1.35
CA ILE A 14 -42.60 -5.48 1.50
C ILE A 14 -41.60 -5.54 2.64
N THR A 15 -41.78 -6.42 3.62
CA THR A 15 -40.88 -6.52 4.79
C THR A 15 -39.61 -7.36 4.52
N ALA A 16 -39.54 -8.15 3.45
CA ALA A 16 -38.39 -9.01 3.16
C ALA A 16 -37.29 -8.29 2.35
N VAL A 17 -37.52 -7.16 1.72
CA VAL A 17 -36.55 -6.45 0.89
C VAL A 17 -35.73 -5.45 1.70
N ALA A 18 -36.18 -5.01 2.88
CA ALA A 18 -35.47 -4.07 3.72
C ALA A 18 -34.32 -4.68 4.56
N ALA A 19 -34.22 -6.00 4.67
CA ALA A 19 -33.23 -6.68 5.49
C ALA A 19 -31.92 -6.98 4.75
N PHE A 20 -31.84 -6.79 3.42
CA PHE A 20 -30.62 -7.10 2.62
C PHE A 20 -29.73 -5.90 2.31
N ALA A 21 -30.10 -4.70 2.72
CA ALA A 21 -29.32 -3.48 2.43
C ALA A 21 -28.30 -3.09 3.51
N LEU A 22 -28.11 -3.89 4.58
CA LEU A 22 -27.22 -3.53 5.69
C LEU A 22 -25.88 -4.28 5.73
N LEU A 23 -25.54 -5.06 4.70
CA LEU A 23 -24.31 -5.85 4.68
C LEU A 23 -23.18 -5.27 3.80
N SER A 24 -23.32 -4.05 3.30
CA SER A 24 -22.31 -3.44 2.41
C SER A 24 -21.41 -2.41 3.10
N ALA A 25 -21.38 -2.35 4.41
CA ALA A 25 -20.53 -1.40 5.17
C ALA A 25 -19.34 -2.07 5.84
N CYS A 26 -18.72 -3.06 5.18
CA CYS A 26 -17.41 -3.59 5.58
C CYS A 26 -16.34 -3.04 4.66
N SER A 27 -16.12 -1.74 4.69
CA SER A 27 -14.98 -1.14 4.04
C SER A 27 -14.20 -0.30 5.04
N THR A 28 -12.96 -0.71 5.28
CA THR A 28 -11.83 0.16 5.59
C THR A 28 -11.94 1.01 6.85
N VAL A 29 -12.16 0.38 7.97
CA VAL A 29 -11.78 1.02 9.23
C VAL A 29 -10.59 0.25 9.78
N GLY A 30 -9.40 0.84 9.70
CA GLY A 30 -8.35 0.47 10.62
C GLY A 30 -8.99 0.54 12.01
N ALA A 31 -9.19 -0.60 12.64
CA ALA A 31 -9.88 -0.63 13.90
C ALA A 31 -9.04 0.14 14.91
N LEU A 32 -9.54 1.27 15.39
CA LEU A 32 -9.08 1.90 16.62
C LEU A 32 -9.45 0.93 17.76
N LEU A 33 -8.57 -0.01 18.02
CA LEU A 33 -8.62 -0.87 19.19
C LEU A 33 -7.74 -0.20 20.26
N GLY A 34 -8.32 0.64 21.08
CA GLY A 34 -7.61 1.35 22.14
C GLY A 34 -6.66 2.43 21.59
N ASP A 35 -5.38 2.35 21.94
CA ASP A 35 -4.35 3.35 21.61
C ASP A 35 -3.54 3.01 20.35
N ASP A 36 -4.01 2.08 19.51
CA ASP A 36 -3.29 1.61 18.33
C ASP A 36 -4.12 1.76 17.05
N LEU A 37 -3.46 2.19 15.95
CA LEU A 37 -3.97 2.07 14.59
C LEU A 37 -3.38 0.82 13.95
N ARG A 38 -4.21 -0.06 13.40
CA ARG A 38 -3.78 -1.29 12.73
C ARG A 38 -4.11 -1.24 11.25
N PHE A 39 -3.09 -1.53 10.43
CA PHE A 39 -3.21 -1.60 8.97
C PHE A 39 -2.93 -3.03 8.51
N THR A 40 -3.89 -3.61 7.82
CA THR A 40 -3.75 -4.95 7.24
C THR A 40 -2.92 -4.91 5.96
N PRO A 41 -2.29 -6.04 5.56
CA PRO A 41 -1.59 -6.13 4.27
C PRO A 41 -2.47 -5.73 3.09
N MET A 42 -3.76 -6.08 3.10
CA MET A 42 -4.70 -5.76 2.04
C MET A 42 -4.92 -4.25 1.89
N GLN A 43 -5.03 -3.51 3.01
CA GLN A 43 -5.19 -2.05 2.98
C GLN A 43 -3.95 -1.36 2.40
N LEU A 44 -2.76 -1.82 2.82
CA LEU A 44 -1.50 -1.29 2.32
C LEU A 44 -1.29 -1.64 0.84
N GLN A 45 -1.59 -2.89 0.44
CA GLN A 45 -1.54 -3.32 -0.96
C GLN A 45 -2.45 -2.46 -1.85
N HIS A 46 -3.69 -2.24 -1.43
CA HIS A 46 -4.62 -1.40 -2.18
C HIS A 46 -4.13 0.07 -2.33
N SER A 47 -3.43 0.58 -1.32
CA SER A 47 -2.79 1.91 -1.42
C SER A 47 -1.64 1.90 -2.43
N LEU A 48 -0.82 0.87 -2.43
CA LEU A 48 0.26 0.71 -3.41
C LEU A 48 -0.30 0.60 -4.84
N ASP A 49 -1.30 -0.24 -5.06
CA ASP A 49 -1.92 -0.44 -6.38
C ASP A 49 -2.43 0.87 -7.00
N ARG A 50 -2.93 1.79 -6.18
CA ARG A 50 -3.39 3.10 -6.64
C ARG A 50 -2.27 4.10 -6.95
N ASN A 51 -1.09 3.90 -6.37
CA ASN A 51 0.03 4.83 -6.49
C ASN A 51 1.07 4.38 -7.52
N PHE A 52 0.95 3.19 -8.09
CA PHE A 52 1.83 2.65 -9.12
C PHE A 52 1.08 2.46 -10.44
N PRO A 53 1.75 2.50 -11.60
CA PRO A 53 3.21 2.57 -11.79
C PRO A 53 3.80 3.94 -11.44
N LYS A 54 5.09 3.95 -11.04
CA LYS A 54 5.87 5.16 -10.82
C LYS A 54 7.03 5.24 -11.80
N HIS A 55 7.21 6.41 -12.40
CA HIS A 55 8.26 6.69 -13.36
C HIS A 55 9.30 7.63 -12.75
N TYR A 56 10.55 7.30 -12.96
CA TYR A 56 11.69 8.09 -12.48
C TYR A 56 12.65 8.33 -13.62
N ASP A 57 12.80 9.60 -13.99
CA ASP A 57 13.75 10.03 -15.01
C ASP A 57 15.02 10.51 -14.32
N LYS A 58 16.14 9.97 -14.70
CA LYS A 58 17.46 10.34 -14.23
C LYS A 58 18.35 10.79 -15.38
N LEU A 59 19.34 11.64 -15.08
CA LEU A 59 20.28 12.17 -16.04
C LEU A 59 19.60 12.91 -17.23
N GLY A 60 18.59 13.76 -16.92
CA GLY A 60 17.89 14.53 -17.93
C GLY A 60 17.10 13.70 -18.95
N GLY A 61 16.57 12.55 -18.50
CA GLY A 61 15.77 11.67 -19.36
C GLY A 61 16.59 10.66 -20.18
N LEU A 62 17.90 10.62 -19.99
CA LEU A 62 18.76 9.62 -20.67
C LEU A 62 18.52 8.19 -20.15
N VAL A 63 18.07 8.05 -18.89
CA VAL A 63 17.69 6.79 -18.28
C VAL A 63 16.37 6.97 -17.57
N SER A 64 15.39 6.15 -17.89
CA SER A 64 14.10 6.07 -17.21
C SER A 64 13.95 4.73 -16.51
N LEU A 65 13.44 4.79 -15.29
CA LEU A 65 13.10 3.64 -14.47
C LEU A 65 11.61 3.66 -14.19
N THR A 66 10.92 2.57 -14.45
CA THR A 66 9.52 2.40 -14.08
C THR A 66 9.38 1.26 -13.09
N LEU A 67 8.76 1.53 -11.95
CA LEU A 67 8.34 0.52 -10.99
C LEU A 67 6.86 0.21 -11.20
N MET A 68 6.53 -1.08 -11.36
CA MET A 68 5.20 -1.56 -11.69
C MET A 68 4.81 -2.74 -10.79
N ASN A 69 3.51 -3.02 -10.74
CA ASN A 69 2.95 -4.22 -10.11
C ASN A 69 3.48 -4.48 -8.69
N PRO A 70 3.35 -3.51 -7.76
CA PRO A 70 3.82 -3.68 -6.40
C PRO A 70 3.13 -4.88 -5.73
N ARG A 71 3.90 -5.68 -5.00
CA ARG A 71 3.38 -6.77 -4.16
C ARG A 71 3.95 -6.65 -2.77
N LEU A 72 3.06 -6.50 -1.81
CA LEU A 72 3.40 -6.39 -0.39
C LEU A 72 3.25 -7.74 0.30
N THR A 73 4.25 -8.12 1.06
CA THR A 73 4.19 -9.25 2.00
C THR A 73 4.61 -8.80 3.38
N ILE A 74 3.80 -9.11 4.39
CA ILE A 74 4.12 -8.86 5.79
C ILE A 74 4.23 -10.23 6.49
N PRO A 75 5.43 -10.65 6.90
CA PRO A 75 5.63 -11.91 7.63
C PRO A 75 4.91 -11.86 8.98
N GLN A 76 4.39 -13.02 9.43
CA GLN A 76 3.72 -13.14 10.73
C GLN A 76 4.69 -12.90 11.89
N ASP A 77 5.92 -13.42 11.77
CA ASP A 77 6.94 -13.40 12.83
C ASP A 77 8.08 -12.41 12.56
N GLY A 78 7.90 -11.50 11.59
CA GLY A 78 8.92 -10.53 11.20
C GLY A 78 8.57 -9.10 11.62
N ASN A 79 9.60 -8.27 11.74
CA ASN A 79 9.48 -6.83 11.98
C ASN A 79 9.72 -5.98 10.72
N ARG A 80 9.80 -6.61 9.56
CA ARG A 80 10.03 -5.98 8.26
C ARG A 80 9.04 -6.48 7.24
N LEU A 81 8.48 -5.58 6.45
CA LEU A 81 7.72 -5.96 5.25
C LEU A 81 8.66 -6.24 4.07
N ARG A 82 8.14 -6.97 3.09
CA ARG A 82 8.78 -7.16 1.79
C ARG A 82 7.94 -6.49 0.72
N LEU A 83 8.59 -5.79 -0.19
CA LEU A 83 8.00 -5.23 -1.40
C LEU A 83 8.70 -5.81 -2.62
N ASP A 84 7.92 -6.34 -3.54
CA ASP A 84 8.37 -6.84 -4.84
C ASP A 84 7.77 -5.96 -5.94
N PHE A 85 8.55 -5.66 -6.98
CA PHE A 85 8.15 -4.84 -8.11
C PHE A 85 8.64 -5.43 -9.43
N ASP A 86 7.88 -5.23 -10.48
CA ASP A 86 8.39 -5.37 -11.82
C ASP A 86 9.12 -4.08 -12.22
N LEU A 87 10.29 -4.21 -12.85
CA LEU A 87 11.12 -3.10 -13.32
C LEU A 87 10.97 -2.92 -14.84
N GLY A 88 10.71 -1.70 -15.27
CA GLY A 88 10.91 -1.27 -16.64
C GLY A 88 12.13 -0.34 -16.73
N LEU A 89 13.02 -0.61 -17.66
CA LEU A 89 14.16 0.25 -17.95
C LEU A 89 14.02 0.81 -19.36
N GLY A 90 14.15 2.13 -19.49
CA GLY A 90 14.22 2.83 -20.76
C GLY A 90 15.53 3.62 -20.86
N ALA A 91 16.05 3.76 -22.07
CA ALA A 91 17.22 4.58 -22.36
C ALA A 91 16.96 5.40 -23.65
N LEU A 92 17.42 6.67 -23.66
CA LEU A 92 17.34 7.53 -24.83
C LEU A 92 15.93 7.61 -25.46
N GLY A 93 14.87 7.74 -24.62
CA GLY A 93 13.49 7.83 -25.10
C GLY A 93 12.84 6.50 -25.47
N SER A 94 13.48 5.37 -25.16
CA SER A 94 12.83 4.06 -25.28
C SER A 94 11.79 3.85 -24.19
N ASP A 95 10.77 3.05 -24.52
CA ASP A 95 9.64 2.77 -23.63
C ASP A 95 10.05 1.95 -22.41
N SER A 96 9.92 2.51 -21.22
CA SER A 96 10.14 1.85 -19.92
C SER A 96 8.88 1.20 -19.34
N SER A 97 7.76 1.22 -20.08
CA SER A 97 6.47 0.67 -19.60
C SER A 97 6.41 -0.86 -19.61
N LYS A 98 7.36 -1.50 -20.30
CA LYS A 98 7.47 -2.97 -20.33
C LYS A 98 8.39 -3.47 -19.24
N SER A 99 7.97 -4.53 -18.54
CA SER A 99 8.83 -5.19 -17.56
C SER A 99 10.07 -5.75 -18.24
N SER A 100 11.23 -5.37 -17.75
CA SER A 100 12.56 -5.84 -18.18
C SER A 100 13.34 -6.51 -17.05
N GLY A 101 12.76 -6.55 -15.84
CA GLY A 101 13.39 -7.10 -14.66
C GLY A 101 12.49 -7.17 -13.45
N HIS A 102 13.09 -7.56 -12.33
CA HIS A 102 12.45 -7.69 -11.02
C HIS A 102 13.29 -7.01 -9.95
N PHE A 103 12.61 -6.40 -8.98
CA PHE A 103 13.21 -5.73 -7.84
C PHE A 103 12.48 -6.08 -6.56
N ALA A 104 13.22 -6.49 -5.53
CA ALA A 104 12.66 -6.76 -4.22
C ALA A 104 13.46 -6.08 -3.12
N LEU A 105 12.76 -5.58 -2.11
CA LEU A 105 13.33 -4.98 -0.92
C LEU A 105 12.61 -5.44 0.35
N THR A 106 13.30 -5.34 1.48
CA THR A 106 12.68 -5.41 2.81
C THR A 106 12.86 -4.09 3.54
N SER A 107 11.88 -3.73 4.38
CA SER A 107 11.93 -2.48 5.14
C SER A 107 11.12 -2.59 6.44
N ALA A 108 11.56 -1.91 7.48
CA ALA A 108 10.67 -1.47 8.54
C ALA A 108 9.86 -0.26 8.07
N LEU A 109 8.93 0.21 8.90
CA LEU A 109 8.12 1.40 8.62
C LEU A 109 8.27 2.42 9.74
N ARG A 110 8.21 3.70 9.37
CA ARG A 110 8.06 4.82 10.29
C ARG A 110 6.90 5.70 9.87
N PHE A 111 6.21 6.27 10.82
CA PHE A 111 5.24 7.32 10.54
C PHE A 111 5.96 8.68 10.48
N ASP A 112 5.57 9.49 9.51
CA ASP A 112 6.05 10.86 9.37
C ASP A 112 4.85 11.84 9.45
N PRO A 113 4.78 12.69 10.50
CA PRO A 113 3.69 13.62 10.68
C PRO A 113 3.58 14.68 9.59
N SER A 114 4.71 15.06 8.96
CA SER A 114 4.75 16.10 7.92
C SER A 114 4.03 15.67 6.65
N THR A 115 4.18 14.41 6.26
CA THR A 115 3.52 13.81 5.11
C THR A 115 2.23 13.09 5.46
N ARG A 116 1.96 12.92 6.77
CA ARG A 116 0.86 12.12 7.33
C ARG A 116 0.86 10.69 6.77
N GLY A 117 2.03 10.11 6.65
CA GLY A 117 2.22 8.85 5.94
C GLY A 117 3.19 7.89 6.61
N LEU A 118 3.05 6.62 6.22
CA LEU A 118 4.00 5.57 6.54
C LEU A 118 5.09 5.55 5.48
N HIS A 119 6.33 5.75 5.90
CA HIS A 119 7.52 5.70 5.06
C HIS A 119 8.31 4.44 5.29
N LEU A 120 9.07 4.01 4.30
CA LEU A 120 10.08 2.98 4.49
C LEU A 120 11.14 3.44 5.49
N GLN A 121 11.55 2.55 6.37
CA GLN A 121 12.63 2.78 7.34
C GLN A 121 13.73 1.75 7.11
N GLU A 122 14.94 2.23 6.85
CA GLU A 122 16.11 1.39 6.59
C GLU A 122 15.84 0.31 5.53
N PRO A 123 15.35 0.70 4.32
CA PRO A 123 15.08 -0.27 3.28
C PRO A 123 16.36 -0.98 2.84
N LYS A 124 16.27 -2.29 2.61
CA LYS A 124 17.38 -3.12 2.14
C LYS A 124 16.97 -3.82 0.85
N ILE A 125 17.82 -3.71 -0.17
CA ILE A 125 17.62 -4.41 -1.43
C ILE A 125 17.93 -5.89 -1.20
N GLU A 126 16.96 -6.75 -1.46
CA GLU A 126 17.11 -8.20 -1.38
C GLU A 126 17.46 -8.79 -2.74
N GLN A 127 16.79 -8.32 -3.78
CA GLN A 127 16.92 -8.88 -5.11
C GLN A 127 16.81 -7.81 -6.18
N VAL A 128 17.65 -7.88 -7.20
CA VAL A 128 17.54 -7.10 -8.42
C VAL A 128 17.97 -7.98 -9.58
N GLU A 129 17.06 -8.22 -10.50
CA GLU A 129 17.28 -8.97 -11.72
C GLU A 129 16.87 -8.11 -12.92
N VAL A 130 17.77 -7.88 -13.84
CA VAL A 130 17.52 -7.15 -15.08
C VAL A 130 18.11 -7.94 -16.23
N ALA A 131 17.26 -8.51 -17.06
CA ALA A 131 17.68 -9.37 -18.17
C ALA A 131 18.61 -8.64 -19.14
N ALA A 132 18.35 -7.37 -19.44
CA ALA A 132 19.16 -6.54 -20.34
C ALA A 132 20.59 -6.28 -19.82
N LEU A 133 20.86 -6.50 -18.54
CA LEU A 133 22.18 -6.31 -17.90
C LEU A 133 22.88 -7.65 -17.62
N GLY A 134 22.47 -8.73 -18.27
CA GLY A 134 23.05 -10.06 -18.06
C GLY A 134 22.61 -10.74 -16.76
N GLY A 135 21.47 -10.30 -16.18
CA GLY A 135 20.86 -10.88 -14.99
C GLY A 135 21.37 -10.28 -13.67
N ALA A 136 22.66 -10.00 -13.54
CA ALA A 136 23.22 -9.40 -12.31
C ALA A 136 23.52 -7.91 -12.50
N MET A 137 23.08 -7.11 -11.55
CA MET A 137 23.35 -5.67 -11.55
C MET A 137 24.80 -5.40 -11.13
N ASN A 138 25.51 -4.57 -11.87
CA ASN A 138 26.85 -4.13 -11.50
C ASN A 138 26.83 -3.20 -10.24
N SER A 139 27.99 -2.99 -9.64
CA SER A 139 28.14 -2.21 -8.42
C SER A 139 27.64 -0.76 -8.56
N SER A 140 27.87 -0.13 -9.71
CA SER A 140 27.45 1.25 -9.96
C SER A 140 25.93 1.37 -10.06
N ALA A 141 25.28 0.46 -10.78
CA ALA A 141 23.81 0.44 -10.87
C ALA A 141 23.17 0.15 -9.52
N ARG A 142 23.77 -0.74 -8.72
CA ARG A 142 23.30 -1.00 -7.34
C ARG A 142 23.46 0.24 -6.45
N ALA A 143 24.55 0.99 -6.56
CA ALA A 143 24.75 2.22 -5.82
C ALA A 143 23.71 3.29 -6.18
N LEU A 144 23.40 3.45 -7.48
CA LEU A 144 22.33 4.36 -7.93
C LEU A 144 20.96 3.96 -7.38
N LEU A 145 20.63 2.67 -7.39
CA LEU A 145 19.37 2.17 -6.87
C LEU A 145 19.27 2.36 -5.35
N ASN A 146 20.36 2.16 -4.60
CA ASN A 146 20.39 2.43 -3.17
C ASN A 146 20.20 3.92 -2.87
N SER A 147 20.85 4.81 -3.64
CA SER A 147 20.69 6.26 -3.49
C SER A 147 19.24 6.70 -3.76
N TRP A 148 18.65 6.20 -4.84
CA TRP A 148 17.26 6.44 -5.15
C TRP A 148 16.33 5.92 -4.05
N LEU A 149 16.56 4.70 -3.55
CA LEU A 149 15.73 4.08 -2.52
C LEU A 149 15.80 4.86 -1.20
N ALA A 150 16.96 5.39 -0.85
CA ALA A 150 17.13 6.24 0.31
C ALA A 150 16.35 7.58 0.18
N GLU A 151 16.38 8.19 -1.00
CA GLU A 151 15.60 9.38 -1.32
C GLU A 151 14.09 9.10 -1.27
N TYR A 152 13.64 8.02 -1.93
CA TYR A 152 12.25 7.59 -1.91
C TYR A 152 11.74 7.33 -0.49
N ALA A 153 12.51 6.61 0.33
CA ALA A 153 12.15 6.29 1.71
C ALA A 153 11.98 7.53 2.59
N ARG A 154 12.69 8.61 2.27
CA ARG A 154 12.60 9.87 3.00
C ARG A 154 11.41 10.71 2.55
N GLU A 155 11.13 10.77 1.26
CA GLU A 155 10.22 11.76 0.67
C GLU A 155 8.83 11.18 0.36
N GLU A 156 8.76 9.89 -0.01
CA GLU A 156 7.53 9.29 -0.49
C GLU A 156 6.95 8.28 0.50
N PRO A 157 5.74 8.50 1.01
CA PRO A 157 5.07 7.50 1.85
C PRO A 157 4.52 6.35 0.99
N VAL A 158 4.65 5.13 1.51
CA VAL A 158 3.99 3.94 0.94
C VAL A 158 2.49 3.89 1.25
N TYR A 159 2.08 4.61 2.30
CA TYR A 159 0.69 4.76 2.68
C TYR A 159 0.46 6.15 3.30
N ARG A 160 -0.61 6.84 2.89
CA ARG A 160 -1.04 8.10 3.52
C ARG A 160 -2.30 7.87 4.34
N LEU A 161 -2.33 8.41 5.54
CA LEU A 161 -3.54 8.42 6.35
C LEU A 161 -4.56 9.36 5.69
N ASP A 162 -5.77 8.91 5.54
CA ASP A 162 -6.87 9.76 5.08
C ASP A 162 -7.34 10.73 6.17
N ASN A 163 -8.05 11.78 5.77
CA ASN A 163 -8.53 12.79 6.69
C ASN A 163 -9.48 12.21 7.74
N SER A 164 -10.25 11.17 7.41
CA SER A 164 -11.19 10.55 8.34
C SER A 164 -10.48 9.81 9.48
N LEU A 165 -9.32 9.23 9.23
CA LEU A 165 -8.47 8.64 10.27
C LEU A 165 -7.82 9.74 11.12
N LEU A 166 -7.36 10.82 10.48
CA LEU A 166 -6.77 11.96 11.19
C LEU A 166 -7.78 12.65 12.11
N ASP A 167 -9.01 12.83 11.66
CA ASP A 167 -10.09 13.40 12.47
C ASP A 167 -10.41 12.52 13.69
N LYS A 168 -10.36 11.20 13.53
CA LYS A 168 -10.55 10.24 14.64
C LYS A 168 -9.40 10.24 15.64
N LEU A 169 -8.19 10.59 15.22
CA LEU A 169 -7.04 10.74 16.12
C LEU A 169 -7.21 11.93 17.07
N GLY A 170 -7.90 12.97 16.62
CA GLY A 170 -8.11 14.18 17.42
C GLY A 170 -6.79 14.81 17.85
N SER A 171 -6.57 14.96 19.17
CA SER A 171 -5.34 15.53 19.74
C SER A 171 -4.24 14.49 20.05
N ARG A 172 -4.49 13.20 19.80
CA ARG A 172 -3.52 12.14 20.09
C ARG A 172 -2.30 12.27 19.17
N ARG A 173 -1.13 12.05 19.73
CA ARG A 173 0.10 12.02 18.96
C ARG A 173 0.36 10.61 18.44
N ILE A 174 0.90 10.53 17.24
CA ILE A 174 1.37 9.26 16.69
C ILE A 174 2.77 9.00 17.23
N GLY A 175 2.92 7.91 17.95
CA GLY A 175 4.16 7.44 18.53
C GLY A 175 4.91 6.48 17.60
N THR A 176 5.16 5.26 18.05
CA THR A 176 5.98 4.28 17.32
C THR A 176 5.20 3.48 16.30
N THR A 177 5.90 3.04 15.26
CA THR A 177 5.37 2.11 14.24
C THR A 177 6.07 0.77 14.37
N ALA A 178 5.32 -0.33 14.37
CA ALA A 178 5.84 -1.70 14.44
C ALA A 178 5.11 -2.60 13.44
N ILE A 179 5.70 -3.76 13.15
CA ILE A 179 5.05 -4.84 12.43
C ILE A 179 4.82 -5.95 13.45
N GLU A 180 3.56 -6.32 13.66
CA GLU A 180 3.13 -7.29 14.66
C GLU A 180 2.03 -8.18 14.09
N ASN A 181 2.22 -9.49 14.20
CA ASN A 181 1.23 -10.50 13.73
C ASN A 181 0.75 -10.26 12.30
N GLY A 182 1.66 -9.96 11.39
CA GLY A 182 1.35 -9.74 9.97
C GLY A 182 0.61 -8.42 9.67
N ASN A 183 0.55 -7.47 10.62
CA ASN A 183 -0.06 -6.16 10.45
C ASN A 183 0.94 -5.04 10.78
N VAL A 184 0.69 -3.86 10.24
CA VAL A 184 1.38 -2.64 10.67
C VAL A 184 0.59 -2.00 11.80
N VAL A 185 1.24 -1.78 12.93
CA VAL A 185 0.67 -1.19 14.13
C VAL A 185 1.33 0.16 14.38
N VAL A 186 0.53 1.20 14.47
CA VAL A 186 0.97 2.55 14.81
C VAL A 186 0.40 2.88 16.18
N ARG A 187 1.27 3.04 17.17
CA ARG A 187 0.88 3.37 18.55
C ARG A 187 0.64 4.85 18.69
N LEU A 188 -0.36 5.17 19.51
CA LEU A 188 -0.75 6.55 19.83
C LEU A 188 -0.30 6.87 21.25
N ASP A 189 0.23 8.08 21.44
CA ASP A 189 0.64 8.63 22.75
C ASP A 189 -0.36 9.69 23.26
#